data_9be73fd2592ed0688f1f27492dad6935
#
_entry.id   9be73fd2592ed0688f1f27492dad6935
#
_cell.length_a   1.000
_cell.length_b   1.000
_cell.length_c   1.000
_cell.angle_alpha   90.00
_cell.angle_beta   90.00
_cell.angle_gamma   90.00
#
_symmetry.space_group_name_H-M   'P 1'
#
loop_
_entity.id
_entity.type
_entity.pdbx_description
1 polymer ?
#
loop_
_entity_poly.entity_id
_entity_poly.type
_entity_poly.pdbx_seq_one_letter_code
_entity_poly.pdbx_strand_id
1 'polypeptide(L)'
;MTQPHQPEQSTLWDRAEDDSNRRRARVFECEWHESNGLHGGRRPRIEDYLPPDPAEKLPALLALARVDMACRLDAGELAQVEDYLDLEHHCTENPQFLAGLAFEEYMLRMEAGEKPRLAEYASRFPSAYESLRELVLIQEAVAGEALENEAEANAQRMDGFPVVGQNVEGFELVGELGVGSYAKVYLAHDASLAGREVALKVTRGQHDEWLTLAKLQHTHIVPIYSHQKTQAGTHHFDLVCMPYFGQVTLNTVIEHPDWDRCLDGHDILRLMDSLQPEALVDEARDSSARRSLAELSFPQAVAWWGACLADALRHAHERRILHRDIKPTNILITPDCEPMLLDFNLAMQSPVTVLADKSSPNPAPMNEEGIGGTLAYMAPEHLEAMMTGQTRLVDQRADIYSLGAVLYEALTRSGVVKKSVVLADSREELLRQNL
;
A
#
# COMPACT_ATOMS: atom_id res chain seq x y z
N MET A 1 -41.00 6.77 -34.12
CA MET A 1 -41.20 7.79 -33.10
C MET A 1 -40.34 7.38 -31.89
N THR A 2 -39.13 7.84 -31.87
CA THR A 2 -38.17 7.66 -30.80
C THR A 2 -38.46 8.69 -29.70
N GLN A 3 -38.75 8.25 -28.48
CA GLN A 3 -38.91 9.15 -27.37
C GLN A 3 -37.57 9.84 -27.07
N PRO A 4 -37.55 11.12 -26.72
CA PRO A 4 -36.34 11.82 -26.32
C PRO A 4 -35.91 11.31 -24.94
N HIS A 5 -34.64 10.92 -24.81
CA HIS A 5 -33.98 10.71 -23.52
C HIS A 5 -34.13 11.99 -22.70
N GLN A 6 -34.82 11.89 -21.55
CA GLN A 6 -34.71 12.89 -20.50
C GLN A 6 -33.28 12.82 -19.95
N PRO A 7 -32.61 13.96 -19.72
CA PRO A 7 -31.33 13.93 -19.01
C PRO A 7 -31.58 13.40 -17.58
N GLU A 8 -30.84 12.36 -17.22
CA GLU A 8 -30.78 11.88 -15.84
C GLU A 8 -30.48 13.06 -14.91
N GLN A 9 -31.35 13.30 -13.94
CA GLN A 9 -31.08 14.32 -12.93
C GLN A 9 -29.91 13.83 -12.08
N SER A 10 -28.77 14.53 -12.12
CA SER A 10 -27.60 14.20 -11.30
C SER A 10 -27.98 14.14 -9.81
N THR A 11 -27.52 13.10 -9.13
CA THR A 11 -27.78 12.90 -7.71
C THR A 11 -27.07 13.96 -6.86
N LEU A 12 -27.38 14.00 -5.57
CA LEU A 12 -26.65 14.87 -4.64
C LEU A 12 -25.16 14.46 -4.55
N TRP A 13 -24.88 13.17 -4.68
CA TRP A 13 -23.55 12.60 -4.73
C TRP A 13 -22.77 13.08 -5.95
N ASP A 14 -23.33 12.94 -7.16
CA ASP A 14 -22.68 13.41 -8.39
C ASP A 14 -22.33 14.90 -8.32
N ARG A 15 -23.17 15.69 -7.66
CA ARG A 15 -22.96 17.13 -7.45
C ARG A 15 -21.95 17.45 -6.34
N ALA A 16 -21.83 16.61 -5.32
CA ALA A 16 -20.79 16.75 -4.30
C ALA A 16 -19.39 16.43 -4.89
N GLU A 17 -19.35 15.52 -5.85
CA GLU A 17 -18.14 15.10 -6.56
C GLU A 17 -17.77 15.98 -7.77
N ASP A 18 -18.48 17.10 -8.02
CA ASP A 18 -18.11 18.00 -9.12
C ASP A 18 -16.78 18.72 -8.86
N ASP A 19 -16.11 19.15 -9.96
CA ASP A 19 -14.79 19.79 -9.91
C ASP A 19 -14.73 21.03 -8.99
N SER A 20 -15.84 21.74 -8.84
CA SER A 20 -15.92 22.94 -8.00
C SER A 20 -15.87 22.57 -6.52
N ASN A 21 -16.64 21.55 -6.13
CA ASN A 21 -16.72 21.08 -4.75
C ASN A 21 -15.44 20.35 -4.34
N ARG A 22 -14.84 19.56 -5.23
CA ARG A 22 -13.51 18.96 -5.04
C ARG A 22 -12.43 20.00 -4.79
N ARG A 23 -12.42 21.11 -5.54
CA ARG A 23 -11.46 22.21 -5.29
C ARG A 23 -11.65 22.86 -3.95
N ARG A 24 -12.90 23.10 -3.53
CA ARG A 24 -13.21 23.68 -2.20
C ARG A 24 -12.72 22.74 -1.08
N ALA A 25 -13.02 21.46 -1.20
CA ALA A 25 -12.61 20.44 -0.25
C ALA A 25 -11.09 20.39 -0.10
N ARG A 26 -10.33 20.43 -1.19
CA ARG A 26 -8.86 20.47 -1.17
C ARG A 26 -8.30 21.71 -0.47
N VAL A 27 -8.83 22.89 -0.78
CA VAL A 27 -8.37 24.12 -0.12
C VAL A 27 -8.62 24.03 1.37
N PHE A 28 -9.78 23.53 1.78
CA PHE A 28 -10.13 23.29 3.18
C PHE A 28 -9.16 22.31 3.84
N GLU A 29 -8.86 21.19 3.21
CA GLU A 29 -7.93 20.17 3.69
C GLU A 29 -6.50 20.74 3.89
N CYS A 30 -5.99 21.45 2.90
CA CYS A 30 -4.68 22.09 2.99
C CYS A 30 -4.59 23.05 4.20
N GLU A 31 -5.59 23.92 4.36
CA GLU A 31 -5.62 24.86 5.48
C GLU A 31 -5.81 24.14 6.83
N TRP A 32 -6.55 23.03 6.85
CA TRP A 32 -6.70 22.22 8.04
C TRP A 32 -5.35 21.63 8.51
N HIS A 33 -4.56 21.09 7.59
CA HIS A 33 -3.22 20.55 7.89
C HIS A 33 -2.22 21.64 8.25
N GLU A 34 -2.24 22.78 7.57
CA GLU A 34 -1.40 23.94 7.92
C GLU A 34 -1.68 24.45 9.34
N SER A 35 -2.94 24.47 9.75
CA SER A 35 -3.34 24.93 11.09
C SER A 35 -2.89 24.00 12.22
N ASN A 36 -2.81 22.68 11.95
CA ASN A 36 -2.36 21.68 12.93
C ASN A 36 -0.81 21.61 13.05
N GLY A 37 -0.08 22.00 12.01
CA GLY A 37 1.40 21.92 11.95
C GLY A 37 2.15 23.12 12.52
N LEU A 38 1.56 24.30 12.62
CA LEU A 38 2.21 25.56 13.03
C LEU A 38 1.48 26.15 14.25
N HIS A 39 2.07 25.95 15.44
CA HIS A 39 1.84 26.75 16.67
C HIS A 39 0.48 27.48 16.79
N GLY A 40 -0.64 26.75 16.93
CA GLY A 40 -1.89 27.36 17.42
C GLY A 40 -2.70 28.13 16.36
N GLY A 41 -2.60 27.77 15.08
CA GLY A 41 -3.50 28.26 14.04
C GLY A 41 -4.96 27.89 14.35
N ARG A 42 -5.91 28.76 13.98
CA ARG A 42 -7.34 28.46 14.08
C ARG A 42 -7.71 27.49 12.96
N ARG A 43 -8.36 26.37 13.29
CA ARG A 43 -8.88 25.43 12.29
C ARG A 43 -9.83 26.14 11.33
N PRO A 44 -9.80 25.79 10.02
CA PRO A 44 -10.74 26.34 9.05
C PRO A 44 -12.18 25.95 9.44
N ARG A 45 -13.13 26.81 9.10
CA ARG A 45 -14.55 26.56 9.36
C ARG A 45 -15.24 26.24 8.04
N ILE A 46 -16.03 25.18 8.00
CA ILE A 46 -16.74 24.76 6.79
C ILE A 46 -17.57 25.88 6.18
N GLU A 47 -18.21 26.72 7.02
CA GLU A 47 -19.06 27.82 6.58
C GLU A 47 -18.33 28.83 5.70
N ASP A 48 -17.03 29.00 5.90
CA ASP A 48 -16.20 29.97 5.15
C ASP A 48 -15.97 29.49 3.68
N TYR A 49 -16.23 28.21 3.40
CA TYR A 49 -16.01 27.57 2.07
C TYR A 49 -17.34 27.27 1.33
N LEU A 50 -18.50 27.48 1.96
CA LEU A 50 -19.78 27.20 1.32
C LEU A 50 -20.05 28.21 0.18
N PRO A 51 -20.59 27.75 -0.97
CA PRO A 51 -20.95 28.64 -2.06
C PRO A 51 -22.15 29.53 -1.66
N PRO A 52 -22.26 30.73 -2.27
CA PRO A 52 -23.38 31.63 -1.99
C PRO A 52 -24.70 31.14 -2.59
N ASP A 53 -24.67 30.31 -3.63
CA ASP A 53 -25.88 29.73 -4.26
C ASP A 53 -26.50 28.64 -3.37
N PRO A 54 -27.74 28.82 -2.91
CA PRO A 54 -28.43 27.82 -2.08
C PRO A 54 -28.52 26.44 -2.73
N ALA A 55 -28.61 26.34 -4.06
CA ALA A 55 -28.72 25.08 -4.77
C ALA A 55 -27.42 24.26 -4.76
N GLU A 56 -26.28 24.93 -4.56
CA GLU A 56 -24.95 24.30 -4.49
C GLU A 56 -24.46 24.05 -3.06
N LYS A 57 -25.15 24.61 -2.03
CA LYS A 57 -24.68 24.51 -0.65
C LYS A 57 -24.67 23.09 -0.10
N LEU A 58 -25.75 22.31 -0.27
CA LEU A 58 -25.80 20.94 0.24
C LEU A 58 -24.77 20.01 -0.39
N PRO A 59 -24.57 20.00 -1.73
CA PRO A 59 -23.47 19.24 -2.33
C PRO A 59 -22.09 19.66 -1.81
N ALA A 60 -21.85 20.98 -1.71
CA ALA A 60 -20.58 21.50 -1.20
C ALA A 60 -20.38 21.14 0.29
N LEU A 61 -21.42 21.24 1.10
CA LEU A 61 -21.37 20.86 2.51
C LEU A 61 -21.06 19.36 2.68
N LEU A 62 -21.67 18.50 1.86
CA LEU A 62 -21.35 17.06 1.89
C LEU A 62 -19.88 16.80 1.59
N ALA A 63 -19.33 17.42 0.54
CA ALA A 63 -17.92 17.28 0.18
C ALA A 63 -16.98 17.80 1.27
N LEU A 64 -17.26 18.94 1.87
CA LEU A 64 -16.47 19.54 2.94
C LEU A 64 -16.54 18.74 4.25
N ALA A 65 -17.74 18.26 4.61
CA ALA A 65 -17.94 17.46 5.82
C ALA A 65 -17.20 16.13 5.78
N ARG A 66 -17.16 15.47 4.61
CA ARG A 66 -16.36 14.26 4.38
C ARG A 66 -14.87 14.51 4.72
N VAL A 67 -14.30 15.58 4.19
CA VAL A 67 -12.91 15.95 4.45
C VAL A 67 -12.68 16.31 5.92
N ASP A 68 -13.58 17.08 6.53
CA ASP A 68 -13.47 17.44 7.95
C ASP A 68 -13.56 16.21 8.86
N MET A 69 -14.47 15.28 8.60
CA MET A 69 -14.57 14.00 9.32
C MET A 69 -13.27 13.21 9.24
N ALA A 70 -12.68 13.06 8.04
CA ALA A 70 -11.42 12.37 7.83
C ALA A 70 -10.28 13.05 8.58
N CYS A 71 -10.14 14.37 8.44
CA CYS A 71 -9.11 15.17 9.12
C CYS A 71 -9.23 15.12 10.65
N ARG A 72 -10.44 15.09 11.18
CA ARG A 72 -10.67 14.92 12.64
C ARG A 72 -10.30 13.53 13.11
N LEU A 73 -10.69 12.49 12.38
CA LEU A 73 -10.29 11.11 12.71
C LEU A 73 -8.77 10.98 12.77
N ASP A 74 -8.06 11.57 11.82
CA ASP A 74 -6.61 11.65 11.79
C ASP A 74 -5.99 12.37 13.00
N ALA A 75 -6.71 13.34 13.54
CA ALA A 75 -6.33 14.04 14.78
C ALA A 75 -6.76 13.28 16.05
N GLY A 76 -7.34 12.07 15.91
CA GLY A 76 -7.86 11.28 17.02
C GLY A 76 -9.21 11.75 17.56
N GLU A 77 -9.95 12.56 16.78
CA GLU A 77 -11.28 13.07 17.13
C GLU A 77 -12.34 12.37 16.26
N LEU A 78 -13.32 11.71 16.87
CA LEU A 78 -14.47 11.15 16.14
C LEU A 78 -15.47 12.27 15.88
N ALA A 79 -15.67 12.62 14.61
CA ALA A 79 -16.76 13.49 14.19
C ALA A 79 -18.05 12.66 13.98
N GLN A 80 -19.20 13.24 14.30
CA GLN A 80 -20.51 12.63 14.12
C GLN A 80 -21.32 13.40 13.09
N VAL A 81 -22.28 12.75 12.46
CA VAL A 81 -23.22 13.38 11.51
C VAL A 81 -23.86 14.64 12.10
N GLU A 82 -24.22 14.58 13.38
CA GLU A 82 -24.88 15.67 14.13
C GLU A 82 -24.05 16.96 14.16
N ASP A 83 -22.72 16.88 14.08
CA ASP A 83 -21.83 18.06 14.09
C ASP A 83 -22.03 18.96 12.86
N TYR A 84 -22.64 18.45 11.80
CA TYR A 84 -22.84 19.14 10.52
C TYR A 84 -24.28 19.57 10.24
N LEU A 85 -25.25 19.13 11.05
CA LEU A 85 -26.69 19.36 10.79
C LEU A 85 -27.13 20.82 10.96
N ASP A 86 -26.44 21.58 11.79
CA ASP A 86 -26.76 22.99 12.05
C ASP A 86 -26.12 23.96 11.04
N LEU A 87 -25.25 23.45 10.13
CA LEU A 87 -24.52 24.29 9.17
C LEU A 87 -25.40 24.80 8.01
N GLU A 88 -26.50 24.12 7.70
CA GLU A 88 -27.47 24.56 6.69
C GLU A 88 -28.90 24.06 7.06
N HIS A 89 -29.89 24.94 6.91
CA HIS A 89 -31.27 24.70 7.37
C HIS A 89 -31.97 23.48 6.78
N HIS A 90 -31.54 23.00 5.60
CA HIS A 90 -32.19 21.87 4.92
C HIS A 90 -31.47 20.53 5.12
N CYS A 91 -30.45 20.46 5.96
CA CYS A 91 -29.66 19.23 6.19
C CYS A 91 -30.51 18.11 6.73
N THR A 92 -31.33 18.39 7.74
CA THR A 92 -32.20 17.39 8.41
C THR A 92 -33.38 16.95 7.57
N GLU A 93 -33.79 17.76 6.59
CA GLU A 93 -34.94 17.48 5.71
C GLU A 93 -34.54 16.70 4.45
N ASN A 94 -33.26 16.57 4.18
CA ASN A 94 -32.75 15.88 2.98
C ASN A 94 -32.24 14.47 3.33
N PRO A 95 -32.99 13.40 3.03
CA PRO A 95 -32.58 12.02 3.36
C PRO A 95 -31.30 11.58 2.64
N GLN A 96 -31.04 12.07 1.41
CA GLN A 96 -29.82 11.73 0.66
C GLN A 96 -28.57 12.36 1.29
N PHE A 97 -28.68 13.59 1.79
CA PHE A 97 -27.60 14.26 2.50
C PHE A 97 -27.28 13.52 3.82
N LEU A 98 -28.31 13.20 4.60
CA LEU A 98 -28.15 12.43 5.83
C LEU A 98 -27.57 11.05 5.59
N ALA A 99 -28.02 10.34 4.55
CA ALA A 99 -27.49 9.04 4.19
C ALA A 99 -26.01 9.14 3.79
N GLY A 100 -25.64 10.20 3.05
CA GLY A 100 -24.26 10.46 2.66
C GLY A 100 -23.33 10.67 3.83
N LEU A 101 -23.68 11.56 4.76
CA LEU A 101 -22.87 11.79 5.96
C LEU A 101 -22.83 10.55 6.88
N ALA A 102 -23.96 9.85 7.03
CA ALA A 102 -24.02 8.64 7.84
C ALA A 102 -23.18 7.50 7.24
N PHE A 103 -23.09 7.42 5.92
CA PHE A 103 -22.23 6.48 5.23
C PHE A 103 -20.75 6.80 5.49
N GLU A 104 -20.33 8.07 5.39
CA GLU A 104 -18.96 8.48 5.72
C GLU A 104 -18.60 8.18 7.17
N GLU A 105 -19.47 8.56 8.12
CA GLU A 105 -19.25 8.21 9.54
C GLU A 105 -19.10 6.69 9.73
N TYR A 106 -19.97 5.91 9.08
CA TYR A 106 -19.93 4.44 9.16
C TYR A 106 -18.60 3.89 8.65
N MET A 107 -18.16 4.36 7.48
CA MET A 107 -16.90 3.91 6.86
C MET A 107 -15.67 4.31 7.69
N LEU A 108 -15.59 5.55 8.15
CA LEU A 108 -14.49 6.02 8.99
C LEU A 108 -14.39 5.30 10.33
N ARG A 109 -15.52 4.95 10.94
CA ARG A 109 -15.55 4.13 12.16
C ARG A 109 -15.09 2.69 11.90
N MET A 110 -15.43 2.11 10.74
CA MET A 110 -14.92 0.82 10.31
C MET A 110 -13.39 0.86 10.13
N GLU A 111 -12.87 1.92 9.50
CA GLU A 111 -11.43 2.15 9.31
C GLU A 111 -10.70 2.33 10.65
N ALA A 112 -11.32 2.98 11.61
CA ALA A 112 -10.81 3.09 12.98
C ALA A 112 -10.81 1.77 13.77
N GLY A 113 -11.26 0.67 13.15
CA GLY A 113 -11.33 -0.66 13.77
C GLY A 113 -12.58 -0.86 14.62
N GLU A 114 -13.55 0.08 14.61
CA GLU A 114 -14.85 -0.11 15.23
C GLU A 114 -15.69 -1.09 14.39
N LYS A 115 -16.79 -1.56 15.00
CA LYS A 115 -17.82 -2.37 14.30
C LYS A 115 -19.18 -1.70 14.47
N PRO A 116 -19.41 -0.54 13.80
CA PRO A 116 -20.68 0.17 13.93
C PRO A 116 -21.83 -0.72 13.44
N ARG A 117 -22.98 -0.61 14.11
CA ARG A 117 -24.17 -1.38 13.72
C ARG A 117 -25.11 -0.48 12.92
N LEU A 118 -25.55 -0.93 11.76
CA LEU A 118 -26.54 -0.20 10.96
C LEU A 118 -27.81 0.15 11.75
N ALA A 119 -28.24 -0.72 12.68
CA ALA A 119 -29.39 -0.47 13.55
C ALA A 119 -29.24 0.79 14.45
N GLU A 120 -28.03 1.23 14.75
CA GLU A 120 -27.76 2.49 15.45
C GLU A 120 -28.22 3.68 14.61
N TYR A 121 -27.90 3.67 13.32
CA TYR A 121 -28.28 4.72 12.38
C TYR A 121 -29.77 4.73 12.07
N ALA A 122 -30.47 3.59 12.16
CA ALA A 122 -31.92 3.54 12.05
C ALA A 122 -32.62 4.36 13.15
N SER A 123 -32.02 4.42 14.33
CA SER A 123 -32.57 5.20 15.47
C SER A 123 -32.18 6.68 15.37
N ARG A 124 -31.01 7.02 14.87
CA ARG A 124 -30.50 8.40 14.72
C ARG A 124 -31.12 9.10 13.51
N PHE A 125 -31.20 8.41 12.38
CA PHE A 125 -31.61 8.97 11.07
C PHE A 125 -32.66 8.08 10.38
N PRO A 126 -33.88 7.96 10.90
CA PRO A 126 -34.88 7.04 10.34
C PRO A 126 -35.24 7.32 8.89
N SER A 127 -35.23 8.59 8.47
CA SER A 127 -35.57 9.02 7.10
C SER A 127 -34.47 8.66 6.07
N ALA A 128 -33.21 8.48 6.51
CA ALA A 128 -32.06 8.21 5.69
C ALA A 128 -31.62 6.73 5.73
N TYR A 129 -32.22 5.94 6.63
CA TYR A 129 -31.73 4.59 6.94
C TYR A 129 -31.72 3.64 5.73
N GLU A 130 -32.79 3.61 4.94
CA GLU A 130 -32.84 2.71 3.78
C GLU A 130 -31.80 3.10 2.73
N SER A 131 -31.59 4.40 2.46
CA SER A 131 -30.56 4.87 1.55
C SER A 131 -29.15 4.57 2.07
N LEU A 132 -28.89 4.73 3.37
CA LEU A 132 -27.63 4.32 3.99
C LEU A 132 -27.38 2.83 3.84
N ARG A 133 -28.41 2.02 4.11
CA ARG A 133 -28.31 0.56 3.97
C ARG A 133 -27.98 0.14 2.53
N GLU A 134 -28.61 0.78 1.55
CA GLU A 134 -28.30 0.55 0.13
C GLU A 134 -26.83 0.89 -0.19
N LEU A 135 -26.34 2.04 0.28
CA LEU A 135 -24.94 2.45 0.07
C LEU A 135 -23.95 1.43 0.67
N VAL A 136 -24.18 0.99 1.91
CA VAL A 136 -23.33 -0.03 2.55
C VAL A 136 -23.38 -1.36 1.80
N LEU A 137 -24.57 -1.82 1.36
CA LEU A 137 -24.69 -3.05 0.58
C LEU A 137 -24.01 -2.96 -0.78
N ILE A 138 -24.09 -1.81 -1.46
CA ILE A 138 -23.36 -1.58 -2.73
C ILE A 138 -21.86 -1.64 -2.47
N GLN A 139 -21.36 -0.99 -1.43
CA GLN A 139 -19.94 -1.01 -1.08
C GLN A 139 -19.44 -2.43 -0.75
N GLU A 140 -20.22 -3.18 0.03
CA GLU A 140 -19.88 -4.59 0.35
C GLU A 140 -19.91 -5.49 -0.90
N ALA A 141 -20.86 -5.26 -1.82
CA ALA A 141 -20.98 -6.01 -3.06
C ALA A 141 -19.80 -5.68 -3.99
N VAL A 142 -19.46 -4.41 -4.17
CA VAL A 142 -18.32 -3.97 -5.00
C VAL A 142 -17.02 -4.52 -4.43
N ALA A 143 -16.82 -4.46 -3.11
CA ALA A 143 -15.65 -5.04 -2.46
C ALA A 143 -15.60 -6.58 -2.63
N GLY A 144 -16.76 -7.25 -2.52
CA GLY A 144 -16.87 -8.70 -2.73
C GLY A 144 -16.58 -9.12 -4.17
N GLU A 145 -17.17 -8.45 -5.16
CA GLU A 145 -16.90 -8.70 -6.58
C GLU A 145 -15.45 -8.39 -6.96
N ALA A 146 -14.85 -7.34 -6.40
CA ALA A 146 -13.45 -7.01 -6.62
C ALA A 146 -12.54 -8.14 -6.09
N LEU A 147 -12.79 -8.64 -4.88
CA LEU A 147 -12.05 -9.75 -4.29
C LEU A 147 -12.19 -11.05 -5.06
N GLU A 148 -13.41 -11.39 -5.53
CA GLU A 148 -13.65 -12.58 -6.34
C GLU A 148 -12.95 -12.50 -7.72
N ASN A 149 -13.07 -11.38 -8.40
CA ASN A 149 -12.42 -11.13 -9.69
C ASN A 149 -10.89 -11.14 -9.56
N GLU A 150 -10.37 -10.61 -8.48
CA GLU A 150 -8.94 -10.61 -8.17
C GLU A 150 -8.42 -12.01 -7.85
N ALA A 151 -9.17 -12.78 -7.06
CA ALA A 151 -8.85 -14.17 -6.75
C ALA A 151 -8.83 -15.05 -8.01
N GLU A 152 -9.81 -14.89 -8.92
CA GLU A 152 -9.87 -15.61 -10.20
C GLU A 152 -8.73 -15.17 -11.15
N ALA A 153 -8.46 -13.88 -11.27
CA ALA A 153 -7.37 -13.36 -12.08
C ALA A 153 -6.00 -13.82 -11.54
N ASN A 154 -5.84 -13.85 -10.23
CA ASN A 154 -4.63 -14.35 -9.58
C ASN A 154 -4.48 -15.87 -9.75
N ALA A 155 -5.55 -16.63 -9.62
CA ALA A 155 -5.56 -18.06 -9.88
C ALA A 155 -5.16 -18.39 -11.33
N GLN A 156 -5.67 -17.65 -12.32
CA GLN A 156 -5.29 -17.80 -13.72
C GLN A 156 -3.84 -17.41 -13.99
N ARG A 157 -3.32 -16.37 -13.34
CA ARG A 157 -1.90 -15.97 -13.44
C ARG A 157 -0.97 -17.00 -12.83
N MET A 158 -1.40 -17.68 -11.75
CA MET A 158 -0.63 -18.68 -11.04
C MET A 158 -0.76 -20.09 -11.63
N ASP A 159 -1.59 -20.28 -12.67
CA ASP A 159 -1.71 -21.56 -13.37
C ASP A 159 -0.36 -21.97 -13.97
N GLY A 160 -0.02 -23.25 -13.80
CA GLY A 160 1.24 -23.82 -14.30
C GLY A 160 2.49 -23.53 -13.46
N PHE A 161 2.39 -22.76 -12.35
CA PHE A 161 3.50 -22.67 -11.40
C PHE A 161 3.73 -24.02 -10.69
N PRO A 162 4.99 -24.36 -10.34
CA PRO A 162 5.28 -25.54 -9.55
C PRO A 162 4.52 -25.53 -8.22
N VAL A 163 4.22 -26.71 -7.68
CA VAL A 163 3.56 -26.86 -6.38
C VAL A 163 4.50 -27.46 -5.34
N VAL A 164 4.25 -27.17 -4.07
CA VAL A 164 5.00 -27.74 -2.94
C VAL A 164 4.99 -29.28 -3.04
N GLY A 165 6.14 -29.90 -2.79
CA GLY A 165 6.40 -31.32 -2.94
C GLY A 165 6.96 -31.73 -4.31
N GLN A 166 7.03 -30.82 -5.28
CA GLN A 166 7.69 -31.08 -6.57
C GLN A 166 9.20 -30.82 -6.49
N ASN A 167 9.94 -31.54 -7.36
CA ASN A 167 11.34 -31.23 -7.63
C ASN A 167 11.44 -30.48 -8.97
N VAL A 168 12.03 -29.28 -8.94
CA VAL A 168 12.21 -28.42 -10.12
C VAL A 168 13.68 -28.16 -10.29
N GLU A 169 14.28 -28.72 -11.33
CA GLU A 169 15.71 -28.54 -11.67
C GLU A 169 16.68 -28.78 -10.50
N GLY A 170 16.36 -29.73 -9.62
CA GLY A 170 17.19 -30.10 -8.47
C GLY A 170 16.79 -29.39 -7.16
N PHE A 171 15.77 -28.53 -7.19
CA PHE A 171 15.17 -27.91 -6.01
C PHE A 171 13.93 -28.65 -5.58
N GLU A 172 13.94 -29.25 -4.39
CA GLU A 172 12.77 -29.86 -3.77
C GLU A 172 11.97 -28.76 -3.03
N LEU A 173 10.78 -28.44 -3.51
CA LEU A 173 9.92 -27.39 -2.95
C LEU A 173 9.27 -27.87 -1.65
N VAL A 174 9.60 -27.24 -0.54
CA VAL A 174 9.13 -27.63 0.82
C VAL A 174 7.99 -26.78 1.34
N GLY A 175 7.96 -25.50 0.95
CA GLY A 175 6.95 -24.55 1.39
C GLY A 175 6.86 -23.35 0.45
N GLU A 176 5.79 -22.57 0.60
CA GLU A 176 5.60 -21.30 -0.10
C GLU A 176 5.93 -20.15 0.85
N LEU A 177 6.85 -19.26 0.48
CA LEU A 177 7.28 -18.11 1.26
C LEU A 177 6.55 -16.82 0.87
N GLY A 178 6.09 -16.73 -0.37
CA GLY A 178 5.36 -15.56 -0.86
C GLY A 178 4.84 -15.72 -2.27
N VAL A 179 3.78 -14.97 -2.59
CA VAL A 179 3.14 -14.93 -3.90
C VAL A 179 3.09 -13.49 -4.36
N GLY A 180 3.66 -13.21 -5.53
CA GLY A 180 3.56 -11.92 -6.22
C GLY A 180 2.75 -12.05 -7.51
N SER A 181 2.52 -10.94 -8.22
CA SER A 181 1.69 -10.92 -9.43
C SER A 181 2.22 -11.81 -10.58
N TYR A 182 3.53 -12.04 -10.66
CA TYR A 182 4.19 -12.80 -11.73
C TYR A 182 5.25 -13.78 -11.22
N ALA A 183 5.38 -13.93 -9.91
CA ALA A 183 6.39 -14.75 -9.27
C ALA A 183 5.87 -15.44 -8.02
N LYS A 184 6.41 -16.62 -7.72
CA LYS A 184 6.27 -17.28 -6.43
C LYS A 184 7.65 -17.48 -5.82
N VAL A 185 7.74 -17.34 -4.52
CA VAL A 185 8.95 -17.64 -3.76
C VAL A 185 8.69 -18.86 -2.90
N TYR A 186 9.55 -19.88 -3.04
CA TYR A 186 9.44 -21.12 -2.30
C TYR A 186 10.62 -21.29 -1.34
N LEU A 187 10.35 -21.90 -0.19
CA LEU A 187 11.37 -22.59 0.57
C LEU A 187 11.67 -23.89 -0.17
N ALA A 188 12.93 -24.15 -0.49
CA ALA A 188 13.34 -25.34 -1.20
C ALA A 188 14.63 -25.92 -0.62
N HIS A 189 14.84 -27.23 -0.82
CA HIS A 189 16.10 -27.89 -0.57
C HIS A 189 16.88 -27.98 -1.89
N ASP A 190 18.09 -27.40 -1.92
CA ASP A 190 18.98 -27.49 -3.07
C ASP A 190 19.84 -28.76 -3.00
N ALA A 191 19.58 -29.70 -3.91
CA ALA A 191 20.31 -30.97 -3.97
C ALA A 191 21.83 -30.76 -4.28
N SER A 192 22.19 -29.69 -4.98
CA SER A 192 23.58 -29.35 -5.31
C SER A 192 24.35 -28.82 -4.09
N LEU A 193 23.64 -28.29 -3.11
CA LEU A 193 24.17 -27.77 -1.84
C LEU A 193 23.91 -28.73 -0.66
N ALA A 194 23.92 -30.04 -0.92
CA ALA A 194 23.70 -31.08 0.08
C ALA A 194 22.35 -30.99 0.81
N GLY A 195 21.31 -30.53 0.14
CA GLY A 195 19.97 -30.35 0.72
C GLY A 195 19.81 -29.10 1.60
N ARG A 196 20.67 -28.10 1.42
CA ARG A 196 20.57 -26.83 2.15
C ARG A 196 19.25 -26.13 1.81
N GLU A 197 18.63 -25.54 2.82
CA GLU A 197 17.48 -24.64 2.66
C GLU A 197 17.86 -23.37 1.90
N VAL A 198 17.06 -23.07 0.88
CA VAL A 198 17.21 -21.88 0.02
C VAL A 198 15.85 -21.25 -0.24
N ALA A 199 15.84 -19.97 -0.56
CA ALA A 199 14.70 -19.29 -1.13
C ALA A 199 14.78 -19.38 -2.66
N LEU A 200 13.77 -19.98 -3.30
CA LEU A 200 13.69 -20.14 -4.75
C LEU A 200 12.59 -19.24 -5.31
N LYS A 201 12.97 -18.13 -5.94
CA LYS A 201 12.04 -17.26 -6.68
C LYS A 201 11.82 -17.85 -8.07
N VAL A 202 10.59 -18.19 -8.38
CA VAL A 202 10.13 -18.70 -9.67
C VAL A 202 9.33 -17.60 -10.36
N THR A 203 9.81 -17.08 -11.48
CA THR A 203 9.18 -15.99 -12.22
C THR A 203 8.73 -16.48 -13.58
N ARG A 204 7.50 -16.17 -14.01
CA ARG A 204 7.02 -16.52 -15.35
C ARG A 204 7.59 -15.55 -16.38
N GLY A 205 8.05 -16.08 -17.51
CA GLY A 205 8.62 -15.32 -18.62
C GLY A 205 10.15 -15.33 -18.62
N GLN A 206 10.74 -14.49 -19.44
CA GLN A 206 12.19 -14.32 -19.54
C GLN A 206 12.53 -12.90 -19.08
N HIS A 207 13.10 -12.81 -17.89
CA HIS A 207 13.53 -11.54 -17.31
C HIS A 207 15.03 -11.60 -17.01
N ASP A 208 15.77 -10.58 -17.43
CA ASP A 208 17.21 -10.47 -17.18
C ASP A 208 17.52 -9.74 -15.86
N GLU A 209 16.55 -9.66 -14.96
CA GLU A 209 16.64 -9.03 -13.65
C GLU A 209 17.77 -9.60 -12.80
N TRP A 210 17.96 -10.91 -12.84
CA TRP A 210 19.01 -11.62 -12.14
C TRP A 210 20.43 -11.17 -12.54
N LEU A 211 20.66 -10.75 -13.81
CA LEU A 211 21.95 -10.24 -14.27
C LEU A 211 22.40 -8.99 -13.52
N THR A 212 21.45 -8.19 -13.09
CA THR A 212 21.75 -6.97 -12.35
C THR A 212 21.96 -7.27 -10.88
N LEU A 213 21.12 -8.12 -10.29
CA LEU A 213 21.30 -8.59 -8.92
C LEU A 213 22.62 -9.33 -8.73
N ALA A 214 23.05 -10.13 -9.70
CA ALA A 214 24.33 -10.83 -9.66
C ALA A 214 25.57 -9.90 -9.59
N LYS A 215 25.42 -8.61 -9.94
CA LYS A 215 26.47 -7.59 -9.82
C LYS A 215 26.50 -6.92 -8.46
N LEU A 216 25.47 -7.11 -7.65
CA LEU A 216 25.32 -6.49 -6.34
C LEU A 216 25.74 -7.48 -5.24
N GLN A 217 26.91 -7.23 -4.65
CA GLN A 217 27.39 -7.97 -3.49
C GLN A 217 27.54 -7.00 -2.33
N HIS A 218 26.61 -7.04 -1.41
CA HIS A 218 26.56 -6.15 -0.25
C HIS A 218 25.84 -6.84 0.93
N THR A 219 26.25 -6.57 2.16
CA THR A 219 25.69 -7.20 3.37
C THR A 219 24.18 -7.00 3.48
N HIS A 220 23.67 -5.83 3.06
CA HIS A 220 22.27 -5.47 3.15
C HIS A 220 21.52 -5.57 1.79
N ILE A 221 22.00 -6.43 0.89
CA ILE A 221 21.30 -6.83 -0.34
C ILE A 221 21.30 -8.35 -0.38
N VAL A 222 20.11 -8.96 -0.59
CA VAL A 222 20.03 -10.42 -0.68
C VAL A 222 20.79 -10.91 -1.91
N PRO A 223 21.83 -11.75 -1.73
CA PRO A 223 22.64 -12.22 -2.84
C PRO A 223 21.93 -13.33 -3.63
N ILE A 224 22.30 -13.51 -4.89
CA ILE A 224 21.89 -14.64 -5.72
C ILE A 224 22.98 -15.73 -5.67
N TYR A 225 22.57 -16.98 -5.41
CA TYR A 225 23.45 -18.15 -5.51
C TYR A 225 23.55 -18.67 -6.94
N SER A 226 22.40 -18.84 -7.60
CA SER A 226 22.35 -19.33 -8.98
C SER A 226 21.08 -18.85 -9.69
N HIS A 227 21.11 -18.91 -11.01
CA HIS A 227 19.97 -18.69 -11.89
C HIS A 227 19.88 -19.83 -12.90
N GLN A 228 18.67 -20.30 -13.13
CA GLN A 228 18.37 -21.34 -14.12
C GLN A 228 17.08 -20.97 -14.86
N LYS A 229 16.94 -21.47 -16.10
CA LYS A 229 15.70 -21.37 -16.87
C LYS A 229 15.12 -22.77 -17.00
N THR A 230 13.80 -22.87 -16.79
CA THR A 230 13.09 -24.13 -16.97
C THR A 230 11.83 -23.94 -17.77
N GLN A 231 11.29 -25.03 -18.27
CA GLN A 231 10.01 -25.05 -18.98
C GLN A 231 9.11 -26.11 -18.37
N ALA A 232 7.90 -25.70 -17.98
CA ALA A 232 6.84 -26.59 -17.54
C ALA A 232 5.63 -26.44 -18.48
N GLY A 233 5.37 -27.47 -19.27
CA GLY A 233 4.34 -27.43 -20.31
C GLY A 233 4.64 -26.35 -21.37
N THR A 234 3.73 -25.39 -21.51
CA THR A 234 3.87 -24.24 -22.42
C THR A 234 4.51 -23.02 -21.77
N HIS A 235 4.79 -23.06 -20.46
CA HIS A 235 5.30 -21.93 -19.69
C HIS A 235 6.79 -22.01 -19.49
N HIS A 236 7.46 -20.88 -19.67
CA HIS A 236 8.87 -20.68 -19.35
C HIS A 236 8.98 -19.98 -18.01
N PHE A 237 9.91 -20.45 -17.17
CA PHE A 237 10.18 -19.87 -15.85
C PHE A 237 11.66 -19.57 -15.69
N ASP A 238 11.95 -18.44 -15.05
CA ASP A 238 13.24 -18.11 -14.48
C ASP A 238 13.24 -18.54 -13.01
N LEU A 239 14.28 -19.31 -12.62
CA LEU A 239 14.50 -19.78 -11.26
C LEU A 239 15.70 -19.02 -10.70
N VAL A 240 15.49 -18.23 -9.65
CA VAL A 240 16.53 -17.51 -8.93
C VAL A 240 16.67 -18.09 -7.55
N CYS A 241 17.81 -18.73 -7.29
CA CYS A 241 18.13 -19.32 -6.00
C CYS A 241 18.89 -18.30 -5.13
N MET A 242 18.43 -18.11 -3.91
CA MET A 242 18.95 -17.18 -2.92
C MET A 242 19.10 -17.87 -1.56
N PRO A 243 19.96 -17.37 -0.65
CA PRO A 243 19.96 -17.86 0.73
C PRO A 243 18.61 -17.65 1.41
N TYR A 244 18.23 -18.59 2.26
CA TYR A 244 17.07 -18.46 3.12
C TYR A 244 17.46 -17.79 4.45
N PHE A 245 16.97 -16.60 4.72
CA PHE A 245 17.18 -15.82 5.94
C PHE A 245 15.89 -15.65 6.77
N GLY A 246 14.94 -16.59 6.65
CA GLY A 246 13.61 -16.43 7.18
C GLY A 246 12.67 -15.72 6.20
N GLN A 247 11.47 -15.39 6.68
CA GLN A 247 10.41 -14.79 5.85
C GLN A 247 9.88 -13.46 6.40
N VAL A 248 10.52 -12.93 7.46
CA VAL A 248 10.05 -11.72 8.13
C VAL A 248 10.47 -10.49 7.33
N THR A 249 9.50 -9.78 6.78
CA THR A 249 9.72 -8.48 6.13
C THR A 249 9.50 -7.34 7.12
N LEU A 250 10.00 -6.15 6.79
CA LEU A 250 9.72 -4.96 7.59
C LEU A 250 8.21 -4.69 7.68
N ASN A 251 7.44 -5.02 6.63
CA ASN A 251 5.97 -4.93 6.67
C ASN A 251 5.38 -5.80 7.79
N THR A 252 5.81 -7.06 7.88
CA THR A 252 5.37 -7.98 8.94
C THR A 252 5.66 -7.42 10.33
N VAL A 253 6.80 -6.71 10.48
CA VAL A 253 7.23 -6.11 11.74
C VAL A 253 6.37 -4.89 12.10
N ILE A 254 6.21 -3.94 11.18
CA ILE A 254 5.48 -2.68 11.43
C ILE A 254 3.96 -2.88 11.58
N GLU A 255 3.40 -3.91 10.94
CA GLU A 255 1.98 -4.25 11.08
C GLU A 255 1.68 -5.09 12.35
N HIS A 256 2.70 -5.57 13.04
CA HIS A 256 2.48 -6.35 14.25
C HIS A 256 2.00 -5.47 15.41
N PRO A 257 0.97 -5.86 16.17
CA PRO A 257 0.40 -5.04 17.26
C PRO A 257 1.41 -4.67 18.37
N ASP A 258 2.47 -5.46 18.55
CA ASP A 258 3.50 -5.18 19.54
C ASP A 258 4.54 -4.17 19.05
N TRP A 259 4.58 -3.84 17.74
CA TRP A 259 5.45 -2.79 17.22
C TRP A 259 5.17 -1.43 17.88
N ASP A 260 3.90 -1.11 18.09
CA ASP A 260 3.48 0.13 18.75
C ASP A 260 3.94 0.22 20.21
N ARG A 261 4.29 -0.90 20.82
CA ARG A 261 4.73 -0.99 22.20
C ARG A 261 6.25 -1.03 22.36
N CYS A 262 7.00 -1.20 21.28
CA CYS A 262 8.46 -1.22 21.33
C CYS A 262 9.00 0.14 21.76
N LEU A 263 9.83 0.18 22.80
CA LEU A 263 10.47 1.37 23.34
C LEU A 263 11.98 1.40 23.07
N ASP A 264 12.58 0.23 22.91
CA ASP A 264 14.01 0.05 22.72
C ASP A 264 14.34 -1.19 21.88
N GLY A 265 15.63 -1.44 21.66
CA GLY A 265 16.12 -2.57 20.88
C GLY A 265 15.83 -3.93 21.50
N HIS A 266 15.68 -4.03 22.83
CA HIS A 266 15.29 -5.29 23.48
C HIS A 266 13.85 -5.67 23.16
N ASP A 267 12.95 -4.68 23.07
CA ASP A 267 11.56 -4.92 22.67
C ASP A 267 11.51 -5.39 21.21
N ILE A 268 12.28 -4.73 20.33
CA ILE A 268 12.40 -5.14 18.92
C ILE A 268 12.94 -6.57 18.82
N LEU A 269 13.98 -6.93 19.57
CA LEU A 269 14.53 -8.29 19.58
C LEU A 269 13.48 -9.33 20.00
N ARG A 270 12.70 -9.04 21.06
CA ARG A 270 11.62 -9.94 21.49
C ARG A 270 10.54 -10.13 20.42
N LEU A 271 10.17 -9.05 19.77
CA LEU A 271 9.23 -9.10 18.64
C LEU A 271 9.80 -9.96 17.50
N MET A 272 11.04 -9.73 17.10
CA MET A 272 11.70 -10.49 16.05
C MET A 272 11.80 -11.98 16.39
N ASP A 273 12.14 -12.33 17.63
CA ASP A 273 12.20 -13.71 18.10
C ASP A 273 10.83 -14.42 18.04
N SER A 274 9.74 -13.68 18.20
CA SER A 274 8.38 -14.23 18.06
C SER A 274 7.93 -14.46 16.62
N LEU A 275 8.53 -13.75 15.66
CA LEU A 275 8.18 -13.80 14.23
C LEU A 275 9.04 -14.78 13.42
N GLN A 276 10.25 -15.08 13.89
CA GLN A 276 11.21 -15.93 13.20
C GLN A 276 11.13 -17.40 13.66
N PRO A 277 11.51 -18.38 12.81
CA PRO A 277 11.69 -19.75 13.22
C PRO A 277 12.73 -19.89 14.34
N GLU A 278 12.43 -20.66 15.38
CA GLU A 278 13.28 -20.84 16.57
C GLU A 278 14.71 -21.25 16.22
N ALA A 279 14.88 -22.16 15.25
CA ALA A 279 16.19 -22.64 14.81
C ALA A 279 17.07 -21.50 14.27
N LEU A 280 16.49 -20.58 13.49
CA LEU A 280 17.21 -19.42 12.94
C LEU A 280 17.54 -18.40 14.03
N VAL A 281 16.65 -18.22 15.00
CA VAL A 281 16.88 -17.34 16.17
C VAL A 281 18.02 -17.87 17.01
N ASP A 282 18.06 -19.18 17.27
CA ASP A 282 19.13 -19.79 18.08
C ASP A 282 20.50 -19.65 17.43
N GLU A 283 20.60 -19.81 16.09
CA GLU A 283 21.85 -19.58 15.35
C GLU A 283 22.32 -18.12 15.43
N ALA A 284 21.38 -17.16 15.40
CA ALA A 284 21.68 -15.74 15.40
C ALA A 284 21.81 -15.12 16.80
N ARG A 285 21.47 -15.85 17.87
CA ARG A 285 21.32 -15.34 19.25
C ARG A 285 22.51 -14.52 19.75
N ASP A 286 23.72 -14.94 19.45
CA ASP A 286 24.97 -14.32 19.89
C ASP A 286 25.60 -13.40 18.86
N SER A 287 24.86 -12.97 17.84
CA SER A 287 25.39 -12.09 16.81
C SER A 287 25.75 -10.69 17.35
N SER A 288 26.73 -10.06 16.70
CA SER A 288 27.13 -8.69 17.06
C SER A 288 26.04 -7.68 16.74
N ALA A 289 25.27 -7.89 15.67
CA ALA A 289 24.18 -7.01 15.27
C ALA A 289 23.08 -6.97 16.32
N ARG A 290 22.64 -8.14 16.82
CA ARG A 290 21.63 -8.23 17.90
C ARG A 290 22.11 -7.56 19.19
N ARG A 291 23.38 -7.75 19.58
CA ARG A 291 23.95 -7.07 20.75
C ARG A 291 23.96 -5.56 20.58
N SER A 292 24.35 -5.06 19.40
CA SER A 292 24.35 -3.64 19.10
C SER A 292 22.92 -3.07 19.11
N LEU A 293 21.96 -3.77 18.52
CA LEU A 293 20.56 -3.36 18.49
C LEU A 293 19.98 -3.25 19.92
N ALA A 294 20.31 -4.19 20.80
CA ALA A 294 19.83 -4.21 22.20
C ALA A 294 20.13 -2.90 22.96
N GLU A 295 21.26 -2.25 22.67
CA GLU A 295 21.71 -1.02 23.32
C GLU A 295 21.01 0.26 22.79
N LEU A 296 20.22 0.16 21.71
CA LEU A 296 19.61 1.31 21.05
C LEU A 296 18.22 1.60 21.61
N SER A 297 17.86 2.89 21.66
CA SER A 297 16.45 3.29 21.76
C SER A 297 15.70 2.98 20.47
N PHE A 298 14.37 2.91 20.52
CA PHE A 298 13.54 2.62 19.37
C PHE A 298 13.87 3.51 18.15
N PRO A 299 13.93 4.87 18.25
CA PRO A 299 14.29 5.70 17.10
C PRO A 299 15.71 5.45 16.58
N GLN A 300 16.66 5.13 17.47
CA GLN A 300 18.02 4.80 17.08
C GLN A 300 18.09 3.47 16.32
N ALA A 301 17.30 2.47 16.70
CA ALA A 301 17.21 1.18 16.03
C ALA A 301 16.67 1.34 14.60
N VAL A 302 15.58 2.10 14.43
CA VAL A 302 15.03 2.39 13.10
C VAL A 302 16.02 3.21 12.27
N ALA A 303 16.69 4.20 12.85
CA ALA A 303 17.72 4.97 12.16
C ALA A 303 18.93 4.11 11.76
N TRP A 304 19.30 3.13 12.57
CA TRP A 304 20.35 2.17 12.23
C TRP A 304 19.95 1.29 11.03
N TRP A 305 18.72 0.77 11.00
CA TRP A 305 18.20 0.07 9.82
C TRP A 305 18.22 0.97 8.58
N GLY A 306 17.80 2.22 8.73
CA GLY A 306 17.87 3.23 7.66
C GLY A 306 19.28 3.44 7.12
N ALA A 307 20.28 3.51 8.00
CA ALA A 307 21.68 3.66 7.61
C ALA A 307 22.21 2.44 6.84
N CYS A 308 21.86 1.22 7.28
CA CYS A 308 22.19 -0.02 6.57
C CYS A 308 21.62 -0.07 5.15
N LEU A 309 20.32 0.28 5.02
CA LEU A 309 19.62 0.32 3.73
C LEU A 309 20.17 1.44 2.81
N ALA A 310 20.48 2.60 3.37
CA ALA A 310 21.09 3.70 2.61
C ALA A 310 22.48 3.33 2.08
N ASP A 311 23.27 2.57 2.84
CA ASP A 311 24.57 2.06 2.37
C ASP A 311 24.41 1.03 1.25
N ALA A 312 23.40 0.15 1.33
CA ALA A 312 23.03 -0.77 0.26
C ALA A 312 22.63 -0.03 -1.02
N LEU A 313 21.80 1.02 -0.91
CA LEU A 313 21.39 1.85 -2.04
C LEU A 313 22.59 2.60 -2.64
N ARG A 314 23.46 3.18 -1.82
CA ARG A 314 24.70 3.82 -2.27
C ARG A 314 25.53 2.84 -3.12
N HIS A 315 25.70 1.58 -2.67
CA HIS A 315 26.42 0.53 -3.39
C HIS A 315 25.79 0.22 -4.76
N ALA A 316 24.46 0.16 -4.85
CA ALA A 316 23.72 -0.06 -6.10
C ALA A 316 23.84 1.17 -7.03
N HIS A 317 23.66 2.37 -6.51
CA HIS A 317 23.70 3.63 -7.27
C HIS A 317 25.10 3.90 -7.88
N GLU A 318 26.19 3.58 -7.18
CA GLU A 318 27.55 3.64 -7.72
C GLU A 318 27.71 2.75 -8.96
N ARG A 319 26.92 1.70 -9.07
CA ARG A 319 26.85 0.78 -10.22
C ARG A 319 25.77 1.14 -11.24
N ARG A 320 25.13 2.31 -11.07
CA ARG A 320 24.03 2.82 -11.90
C ARG A 320 22.80 1.90 -11.91
N ILE A 321 22.56 1.23 -10.79
CA ILE A 321 21.41 0.36 -10.58
C ILE A 321 20.47 1.07 -9.61
N LEU A 322 19.21 1.27 -10.01
CA LEU A 322 18.13 1.81 -9.18
C LEU A 322 17.25 0.67 -8.70
N HIS A 323 16.74 0.78 -7.48
CA HIS A 323 15.80 -0.21 -6.92
C HIS A 323 14.39 -0.03 -7.46
N ARG A 324 13.86 1.19 -7.44
CA ARG A 324 12.56 1.63 -7.98
C ARG A 324 11.31 1.06 -7.32
N ASP A 325 11.43 0.16 -6.36
CA ASP A 325 10.29 -0.42 -5.63
C ASP A 325 10.65 -0.64 -4.16
N ILE A 326 11.15 0.41 -3.48
CA ILE A 326 11.46 0.35 -2.06
C ILE A 326 10.16 0.53 -1.29
N LYS A 327 9.82 -0.50 -0.50
CA LYS A 327 8.64 -0.57 0.38
C LYS A 327 8.89 -1.58 1.48
N PRO A 328 8.12 -1.58 2.56
CA PRO A 328 8.35 -2.49 3.70
C PRO A 328 8.32 -3.97 3.33
N THR A 329 7.53 -4.38 2.33
CA THR A 329 7.48 -5.78 1.87
C THR A 329 8.74 -6.22 1.11
N ASN A 330 9.53 -5.27 0.59
CA ASN A 330 10.78 -5.52 -0.12
C ASN A 330 12.03 -5.33 0.76
N ILE A 331 11.83 -5.26 2.07
CA ILE A 331 12.91 -5.21 3.07
C ILE A 331 12.77 -6.41 3.99
N LEU A 332 13.70 -7.35 3.86
CA LEU A 332 13.79 -8.51 4.75
C LEU A 332 14.50 -8.13 6.04
N ILE A 333 14.02 -8.57 7.18
CA ILE A 333 14.74 -8.47 8.45
C ILE A 333 15.24 -9.86 8.82
N THR A 334 16.56 -10.03 8.82
CA THR A 334 17.19 -11.33 9.10
C THR A 334 17.04 -11.74 10.57
N PRO A 335 17.29 -13.00 10.95
CA PRO A 335 17.34 -13.42 12.34
C PRO A 335 18.38 -12.65 13.19
N ASP A 336 19.45 -12.14 12.56
CA ASP A 336 20.40 -11.20 13.17
C ASP A 336 19.84 -9.80 13.40
N CYS A 337 18.60 -9.55 12.99
CA CYS A 337 17.92 -8.24 13.00
C CYS A 337 18.55 -7.20 12.06
N GLU A 338 19.28 -7.64 11.05
CA GLU A 338 19.83 -6.79 10.01
C GLU A 338 18.85 -6.66 8.83
N PRO A 339 18.62 -5.45 8.30
CA PRO A 339 17.75 -5.26 7.15
C PRO A 339 18.49 -5.60 5.84
N MET A 340 17.79 -6.22 4.91
CA MET A 340 18.30 -6.53 3.57
C MET A 340 17.29 -6.15 2.50
N LEU A 341 17.76 -5.52 1.41
CA LEU A 341 16.92 -5.22 0.25
C LEU A 341 16.66 -6.50 -0.56
N LEU A 342 15.40 -6.71 -0.89
CA LEU A 342 14.89 -7.70 -1.84
C LEU A 342 14.60 -7.01 -3.17
N ASP A 343 14.46 -7.78 -4.23
CA ASP A 343 13.80 -7.45 -5.49
C ASP A 343 14.10 -6.06 -6.09
N PHE A 344 15.27 -5.90 -6.70
CA PHE A 344 15.57 -4.75 -7.57
C PHE A 344 14.73 -4.85 -8.84
N ASN A 345 13.65 -4.08 -8.93
CA ASN A 345 12.68 -4.17 -10.01
C ASN A 345 13.16 -3.48 -11.29
N LEU A 346 13.86 -4.23 -12.14
CA LEU A 346 14.37 -3.77 -13.43
C LEU A 346 13.31 -3.84 -14.55
N ALA A 347 12.23 -4.57 -14.34
CA ALA A 347 11.16 -4.75 -15.32
C ALA A 347 10.48 -3.44 -15.70
N MET A 348 10.63 -2.39 -14.89
CA MET A 348 10.14 -1.04 -15.20
C MET A 348 11.08 -0.24 -16.12
N GLN A 349 11.91 -0.90 -16.93
CA GLN A 349 12.68 -0.20 -17.98
C GLN A 349 11.81 0.42 -19.08
N SER A 350 10.52 0.06 -19.15
CA SER A 350 9.59 0.69 -20.09
C SER A 350 8.15 0.59 -19.61
N PRO A 351 7.53 1.70 -19.17
CA PRO A 351 6.06 1.77 -19.04
C PRO A 351 5.35 1.52 -20.38
N VAL A 352 6.07 1.67 -21.48
CA VAL A 352 5.59 1.40 -22.84
C VAL A 352 5.26 -0.08 -23.07
N THR A 353 5.93 -1.01 -22.38
CA THR A 353 5.65 -2.45 -22.55
C THR A 353 4.35 -2.86 -21.87
N VAL A 354 4.00 -2.24 -20.74
CA VAL A 354 2.71 -2.49 -20.07
C VAL A 354 1.55 -1.82 -20.80
N LEU A 355 1.81 -0.71 -21.51
CA LEU A 355 0.81 0.02 -22.31
C LEU A 355 0.81 -0.38 -23.80
N ALA A 356 1.83 -1.07 -24.30
CA ALA A 356 2.01 -1.37 -25.72
C ALA A 356 1.51 -2.73 -26.17
N ASP A 357 1.10 -3.62 -25.27
CA ASP A 357 0.36 -4.82 -25.67
C ASP A 357 -1.11 -4.50 -25.95
N LYS A 358 -1.29 -3.52 -26.85
CA LYS A 358 -2.59 -3.20 -27.48
C LYS A 358 -3.11 -4.31 -28.39
N SER A 359 -2.38 -5.41 -28.54
CA SER A 359 -2.81 -6.58 -29.29
C SER A 359 -3.55 -7.61 -28.43
N SER A 360 -3.55 -7.46 -27.10
CA SER A 360 -4.44 -8.24 -26.24
C SER A 360 -5.80 -7.55 -26.18
N PRO A 361 -6.91 -8.25 -26.50
CA PRO A 361 -8.25 -7.65 -26.48
C PRO A 361 -8.76 -7.31 -25.09
N ASN A 362 -7.98 -7.53 -24.06
CA ASN A 362 -8.29 -7.18 -22.68
C ASN A 362 -6.99 -6.79 -21.96
N PRO A 363 -6.62 -5.49 -21.84
CA PRO A 363 -5.57 -5.10 -20.93
C PRO A 363 -6.04 -5.50 -19.51
N ALA A 364 -5.29 -6.39 -18.87
CA ALA A 364 -5.61 -6.78 -17.49
C ALA A 364 -5.73 -5.52 -16.63
N PRO A 365 -6.80 -5.35 -15.85
CA PRO A 365 -6.89 -4.25 -14.90
C PRO A 365 -5.69 -4.35 -13.95
N MET A 366 -4.97 -3.25 -13.78
CA MET A 366 -3.96 -3.17 -12.73
C MET A 366 -4.75 -3.20 -11.41
N ASN A 367 -4.51 -4.23 -10.60
CA ASN A 367 -5.23 -4.44 -9.34
C ASN A 367 -5.05 -3.24 -8.41
N GLU A 368 -6.14 -2.71 -7.89
CA GLU A 368 -6.18 -1.52 -7.04
C GLU A 368 -5.36 -1.67 -5.76
N GLU A 369 -5.33 -2.86 -5.14
CA GLU A 369 -4.51 -3.14 -3.96
C GLU A 369 -3.00 -3.17 -4.25
N GLY A 370 -2.58 -3.69 -5.41
CA GLY A 370 -1.17 -3.67 -5.83
C GLY A 370 -0.71 -2.26 -6.22
N ILE A 371 -1.60 -1.42 -6.72
CA ILE A 371 -1.33 -0.02 -7.09
C ILE A 371 -1.29 0.85 -5.83
N GLY A 372 -2.25 0.73 -4.93
CA GLY A 372 -2.36 1.55 -3.72
C GLY A 372 -1.13 1.40 -2.81
N GLY A 373 -0.73 0.16 -2.49
CA GLY A 373 0.39 -0.11 -1.59
C GLY A 373 1.75 0.36 -2.12
N THR A 374 2.01 0.20 -3.42
CA THR A 374 3.30 0.59 -4.03
C THR A 374 3.39 2.09 -4.27
N LEU A 375 2.31 2.74 -4.68
CA LEU A 375 2.27 4.18 -4.96
C LEU A 375 2.56 5.04 -3.72
N ALA A 376 2.21 4.56 -2.54
CA ALA A 376 2.42 5.26 -1.27
C ALA A 376 3.90 5.62 -1.00
N TYR A 377 4.83 4.82 -1.50
CA TYR A 377 6.28 5.02 -1.30
C TYR A 377 6.96 5.64 -2.52
N MET A 378 6.25 5.87 -3.62
CA MET A 378 6.85 6.39 -4.85
C MET A 378 7.15 7.88 -4.75
N ALA A 379 8.31 8.26 -5.26
CA ALA A 379 8.68 9.67 -5.42
C ALA A 379 7.78 10.37 -6.46
N PRO A 380 7.47 11.68 -6.28
CA PRO A 380 6.65 12.44 -7.21
C PRO A 380 7.12 12.34 -8.68
N GLU A 381 8.44 12.47 -8.92
CA GLU A 381 9.03 12.33 -10.25
C GLU A 381 8.89 10.92 -10.83
N HIS A 382 8.81 9.90 -9.98
CA HIS A 382 8.58 8.50 -10.39
C HIS A 382 7.12 8.32 -10.83
N LEU A 383 6.17 8.88 -10.08
CA LEU A 383 4.75 8.91 -10.44
C LEU A 383 4.53 9.68 -11.75
N GLU A 384 5.16 10.86 -11.92
CA GLU A 384 5.08 11.63 -13.16
C GLU A 384 5.64 10.85 -14.36
N ALA A 385 6.78 10.16 -14.17
CA ALA A 385 7.38 9.31 -15.19
C ALA A 385 6.45 8.17 -15.61
N MET A 386 5.71 7.58 -14.69
CA MET A 386 4.70 6.54 -14.99
C MET A 386 3.52 7.11 -15.78
N MET A 387 3.08 8.34 -15.47
CA MET A 387 1.97 8.99 -16.20
C MET A 387 2.35 9.40 -17.61
N THR A 388 3.55 9.94 -17.78
CA THR A 388 4.00 10.56 -19.04
C THR A 388 4.79 9.62 -19.94
N GLY A 389 5.21 8.47 -19.42
CA GLY A 389 6.12 7.54 -20.12
C GLY A 389 7.59 8.04 -20.15
N GLN A 390 7.91 9.12 -19.43
CA GLN A 390 9.25 9.74 -19.43
C GLN A 390 10.16 9.16 -18.34
N THR A 391 10.56 7.91 -18.47
CA THR A 391 11.39 7.20 -17.46
C THR A 391 12.75 7.83 -17.19
N ARG A 392 13.22 8.76 -18.03
CA ARG A 392 14.49 9.49 -17.86
C ARG A 392 14.49 10.45 -16.68
N LEU A 393 13.32 10.77 -16.13
CA LEU A 393 13.17 11.67 -14.97
C LEU A 393 13.52 10.98 -13.64
N VAL A 394 13.47 9.64 -13.60
CA VAL A 394 13.71 8.86 -12.38
C VAL A 394 15.20 8.58 -12.20
N ASP A 395 15.80 9.18 -11.18
CA ASP A 395 17.17 8.94 -10.77
C ASP A 395 17.25 8.36 -9.34
N GLN A 396 18.46 8.29 -8.80
CA GLN A 396 18.73 7.73 -7.46
C GLN A 396 17.96 8.42 -6.31
N ARG A 397 17.51 9.66 -6.50
CA ARG A 397 16.75 10.40 -5.48
C ARG A 397 15.38 9.79 -5.23
N ALA A 398 14.81 9.14 -6.24
CA ALA A 398 13.53 8.43 -6.09
C ALA A 398 13.64 7.27 -5.08
N ASP A 399 14.74 6.51 -5.09
CA ASP A 399 14.98 5.46 -4.09
C ASP A 399 15.17 6.05 -2.68
N ILE A 400 15.84 7.20 -2.58
CA ILE A 400 16.05 7.89 -1.28
C ILE A 400 14.72 8.42 -0.72
N TYR A 401 13.85 8.95 -1.58
CA TYR A 401 12.51 9.36 -1.17
C TYR A 401 11.72 8.16 -0.63
N SER A 402 11.70 7.03 -1.37
CA SER A 402 10.99 5.83 -0.95
C SER A 402 11.53 5.27 0.37
N LEU A 403 12.86 5.27 0.57
CA LEU A 403 13.44 4.90 1.86
C LEU A 403 13.01 5.85 2.97
N GLY A 404 12.97 7.16 2.71
CA GLY A 404 12.46 8.18 3.66
C GLY A 404 11.02 7.91 4.08
N ALA A 405 10.16 7.56 3.12
CA ALA A 405 8.77 7.20 3.36
C ALA A 405 8.66 5.94 4.26
N VAL A 406 9.42 4.89 3.96
CA VAL A 406 9.47 3.67 4.79
C VAL A 406 9.91 3.96 6.22
N LEU A 407 10.96 4.77 6.39
CA LEU A 407 11.46 5.13 7.73
C LEU A 407 10.48 6.01 8.50
N TYR A 408 9.79 6.91 7.80
CA TYR A 408 8.71 7.71 8.39
C TYR A 408 7.61 6.81 8.95
N GLU A 409 7.11 5.85 8.17
CA GLU A 409 6.10 4.91 8.62
C GLU A 409 6.57 4.07 9.82
N ALA A 410 7.78 3.51 9.76
CA ALA A 410 8.34 2.73 10.85
C ALA A 410 8.48 3.55 12.15
N LEU A 411 8.85 4.84 12.07
CA LEU A 411 9.03 5.71 13.23
C LEU A 411 7.71 6.24 13.80
N THR A 412 6.79 6.64 12.92
CA THR A 412 5.52 7.25 13.33
C THR A 412 4.43 6.23 13.63
N ARG A 413 4.64 4.98 13.18
CA ARG A 413 3.65 3.89 13.31
C ARG A 413 2.34 4.24 12.60
N SER A 414 2.44 5.09 11.61
CA SER A 414 1.32 5.57 10.80
C SER A 414 1.66 5.34 9.33
N GLY A 415 0.74 4.79 8.56
CA GLY A 415 0.94 4.60 7.12
C GLY A 415 1.36 5.90 6.42
N VAL A 416 2.20 5.79 5.40
CA VAL A 416 2.73 6.95 4.62
C VAL A 416 1.61 7.66 3.88
N VAL A 417 0.66 6.87 3.36
CA VAL A 417 -0.59 7.36 2.76
C VAL A 417 -1.72 6.87 3.64
N LYS A 418 -2.47 7.82 4.20
CA LYS A 418 -3.66 7.48 4.97
C LYS A 418 -4.63 6.71 4.09
N LYS A 419 -5.22 5.64 4.62
CA LYS A 419 -6.19 4.78 3.90
C LYS A 419 -7.37 5.57 3.30
N SER A 420 -7.66 6.77 3.79
CA SER A 420 -8.66 7.69 3.25
C SER A 420 -8.39 8.17 1.82
N VAL A 421 -7.15 8.05 1.32
CA VAL A 421 -6.78 8.38 -0.07
C VAL A 421 -7.17 7.26 -1.05
N VAL A 422 -7.44 6.05 -0.56
CA VAL A 422 -7.80 4.87 -1.38
C VAL A 422 -9.20 4.97 -2.01
N LEU A 423 -10.01 5.96 -1.60
CA LEU A 423 -11.33 6.23 -2.19
C LEU A 423 -11.29 7.15 -3.42
N ALA A 424 -10.12 7.48 -3.94
CA ALA A 424 -10.01 8.23 -5.20
C ALA A 424 -10.39 7.31 -6.38
N ASP A 425 -11.56 7.56 -6.96
CA ASP A 425 -12.19 6.78 -8.05
C ASP A 425 -11.38 6.71 -9.35
N SER A 426 -10.18 7.28 -9.40
CA SER A 426 -9.31 7.17 -10.57
C SER A 426 -7.83 7.22 -10.24
N ARG A 427 -7.05 6.43 -10.99
CA ARG A 427 -5.58 6.44 -11.01
C ARG A 427 -4.99 7.86 -11.13
N GLU A 428 -5.66 8.75 -11.89
CA GLU A 428 -5.25 10.13 -12.06
C GLU A 428 -5.38 10.95 -10.76
N GLU A 429 -6.37 10.66 -9.94
CA GLU A 429 -6.59 11.35 -8.67
C GLU A 429 -5.56 10.95 -7.62
N LEU A 430 -5.29 9.65 -7.46
CA LEU A 430 -4.20 9.13 -6.62
C LEU A 430 -2.83 9.71 -6.99
N LEU A 431 -2.58 9.83 -8.30
CA LEU A 431 -1.33 10.38 -8.82
C LEU A 431 -1.23 11.89 -8.58
N ARG A 432 -2.34 12.64 -8.63
CA ARG A 432 -2.37 14.09 -8.35
C ARG A 432 -2.22 14.42 -6.86
N GLN A 433 -2.64 13.54 -5.97
CA GLN A 433 -2.54 13.75 -4.51
C GLN A 433 -1.13 13.55 -3.97
N ASN A 434 -0.29 12.80 -4.69
CA ASN A 434 1.11 12.56 -4.32
C ASN A 434 2.11 13.46 -5.08
N LEU A 435 1.65 14.37 -5.95
CA LEU A 435 2.42 15.41 -6.60
C LEU A 435 2.19 16.78 -5.94
#